data_473695826c084f58c6d1e8d4e0c513bb
#
_entry.id   473695826c084f58c6d1e8d4e0c513bb
#
_cell.length_a   1.000
_cell.length_b   1.000
_cell.length_c   1.000
_cell.angle_alpha   90.00
_cell.angle_beta   90.00
_cell.angle_gamma   90.00
#
_symmetry.space_group_name_H-M   'P 1'
#
loop_
_entity.id
_entity.type
_entity.pdbx_description
1 polymer ?
#
loop_
_entity_poly.entity_id
_entity_poly.type
_entity_poly.pdbx_seq_one_letter_code
_entity_poly.pdbx_strand_id
1 'polypeptide(L)'
;MTKEHGLSIGVIGTGIMGADHVKTITTAVSGAEIGAVADIDPKRAEAVASRVHGAKAFASAELLIESPEVDAVIIASSDATHAQYVTACISARKPVLCEKPLAPTVAECEQILRLEEAAGIRMVQVGFMRRFDPGYVELRTRIASGQVGTPVLAHCVHRNVDVPAGWTSETTVVSSASHEIDVMPWVFGRDIIRVTWLSPGREILRDPQMVIMELEGGALVFDELFMKSGYGYEIRCEVVGTAGTIELAPTARVVTRSHLKVSRDFPPDWRGRFADAYRRELQTWVDAVTRWRSGDGKNAGPVDGPDAWDGYRAALVAQTVLLSMAQGIPVAVEPMEVSELYRPYRKSSVNSGTVE
;
A
#
# COMPACT_ATOMS: atom_id res chain seq x y z
N MET A 1 29.90 -10.17 -24.65
CA MET A 1 28.86 -10.65 -23.71
C MET A 1 28.78 -9.60 -22.62
N THR A 2 27.89 -8.62 -22.73
CA THR A 2 27.53 -7.71 -21.66
C THR A 2 26.91 -8.56 -20.57
N LYS A 3 27.50 -8.57 -19.35
CA LYS A 3 26.82 -9.11 -18.18
C LYS A 3 25.49 -8.36 -18.10
N GLU A 4 24.38 -9.06 -18.22
CA GLU A 4 23.09 -8.53 -17.80
C GLU A 4 23.17 -8.34 -16.28
N HIS A 5 23.65 -7.16 -15.88
CA HIS A 5 23.55 -6.75 -14.49
C HIS A 5 22.06 -6.53 -14.21
N GLY A 6 21.56 -7.15 -13.17
CA GLY A 6 20.23 -6.88 -12.67
C GLY A 6 20.03 -5.38 -12.38
N LEU A 7 18.77 -4.98 -12.20
CA LEU A 7 18.40 -3.60 -11.85
C LEU A 7 19.06 -3.21 -10.52
N SER A 8 19.87 -2.15 -10.52
CA SER A 8 20.52 -1.62 -9.30
C SER A 8 19.56 -0.73 -8.53
N ILE A 9 19.11 -1.19 -7.36
CA ILE A 9 18.14 -0.49 -6.52
C ILE A 9 18.83 0.24 -5.38
N GLY A 10 18.45 1.52 -5.21
CA GLY A 10 18.75 2.32 -4.04
C GLY A 10 17.63 2.27 -3.01
N VAL A 11 17.93 2.15 -1.72
CA VAL A 11 16.93 2.18 -0.64
C VAL A 11 17.18 3.36 0.29
N ILE A 12 16.20 4.23 0.43
CA ILE A 12 16.22 5.39 1.32
C ILE A 12 15.38 5.08 2.55
N GLY A 13 16.02 5.15 3.74
CA GLY A 13 15.46 4.69 5.00
C GLY A 13 15.74 3.21 5.21
N THR A 14 16.57 2.90 6.20
CA THR A 14 16.98 1.53 6.58
C THR A 14 16.42 1.12 7.94
N GLY A 15 15.24 1.67 8.28
CA GLY A 15 14.43 1.25 9.41
C GLY A 15 13.84 -0.15 9.22
N ILE A 16 12.75 -0.47 9.94
CA ILE A 16 12.13 -1.81 9.89
C ILE A 16 11.71 -2.18 8.46
N MET A 17 10.99 -1.28 7.76
CA MET A 17 10.51 -1.54 6.40
C MET A 17 11.63 -1.60 5.37
N GLY A 18 12.51 -0.58 5.35
CA GLY A 18 13.60 -0.56 4.39
C GLY A 18 14.57 -1.73 4.54
N ALA A 19 14.87 -2.14 5.78
CA ALA A 19 15.69 -3.34 6.01
C ALA A 19 14.98 -4.63 5.55
N ASP A 20 13.65 -4.71 5.68
CA ASP A 20 12.86 -5.85 5.17
C ASP A 20 12.83 -5.87 3.63
N HIS A 21 12.68 -4.71 2.98
CA HIS A 21 12.80 -4.59 1.52
C HIS A 21 14.17 -5.00 1.01
N VAL A 22 15.26 -4.52 1.65
CA VAL A 22 16.63 -4.93 1.33
C VAL A 22 16.78 -6.45 1.42
N LYS A 23 16.30 -7.04 2.53
CA LYS A 23 16.32 -8.50 2.72
C LYS A 23 15.52 -9.22 1.64
N THR A 24 14.29 -8.78 1.36
CA THR A 24 13.40 -9.43 0.40
C THR A 24 13.97 -9.38 -1.01
N ILE A 25 14.52 -8.23 -1.45
CA ILE A 25 15.16 -8.12 -2.76
C ILE A 25 16.35 -9.05 -2.84
N THR A 26 17.22 -9.04 -1.83
CA THR A 26 18.46 -9.84 -1.84
C THR A 26 18.19 -11.35 -1.84
N THR A 27 17.07 -11.81 -1.22
CA THR A 27 16.83 -13.24 -1.01
C THR A 27 15.71 -13.85 -1.83
N ALA A 28 14.80 -13.05 -2.39
CA ALA A 28 13.54 -13.57 -2.92
C ALA A 28 13.00 -12.84 -4.18
N VAL A 29 13.73 -11.84 -4.70
CA VAL A 29 13.38 -11.12 -5.94
C VAL A 29 14.46 -11.38 -6.99
N SER A 30 14.02 -11.64 -8.21
CA SER A 30 14.91 -11.88 -9.35
C SER A 30 15.06 -10.62 -10.21
N GLY A 31 16.21 -10.47 -10.89
CA GLY A 31 16.40 -9.38 -11.85
C GLY A 31 16.82 -8.05 -11.22
N ALA A 32 17.05 -8.00 -9.90
CA ALA A 32 17.48 -6.81 -9.20
C ALA A 32 18.53 -7.12 -8.12
N GLU A 33 19.31 -6.12 -7.78
CA GLU A 33 20.25 -6.13 -6.65
C GLU A 33 20.19 -4.81 -5.88
N ILE A 34 20.57 -4.82 -4.61
CA ILE A 34 20.72 -3.59 -3.83
C ILE A 34 22.12 -3.01 -4.10
N GLY A 35 22.16 -1.89 -4.83
CA GLY A 35 23.40 -1.18 -5.13
C GLY A 35 23.73 -0.09 -4.10
N ALA A 36 22.72 0.50 -3.47
CA ALA A 36 22.87 1.65 -2.59
C ALA A 36 21.86 1.66 -1.44
N VAL A 37 22.27 2.19 -0.30
CA VAL A 37 21.35 2.52 0.81
C VAL A 37 21.71 3.88 1.39
N ALA A 38 20.71 4.61 1.90
CA ALA A 38 20.88 5.86 2.65
C ALA A 38 19.93 5.91 3.84
N ASP A 39 20.37 6.48 4.93
CA ASP A 39 19.56 6.72 6.13
C ASP A 39 20.04 8.01 6.82
N ILE A 40 19.15 8.69 7.54
CA ILE A 40 19.49 9.84 8.37
C ILE A 40 20.50 9.46 9.47
N ASP A 41 20.50 8.20 9.90
CA ASP A 41 21.53 7.62 10.76
C ASP A 41 22.55 6.85 9.88
N PRO A 42 23.76 7.40 9.64
CA PRO A 42 24.77 6.76 8.79
C PRO A 42 25.18 5.37 9.29
N LYS A 43 25.18 5.15 10.60
CA LYS A 43 25.52 3.83 11.17
C LYS A 43 24.50 2.76 10.79
N ARG A 44 23.21 3.14 10.68
CA ARG A 44 22.15 2.24 10.20
C ARG A 44 22.36 1.89 8.74
N ALA A 45 22.65 2.89 7.90
CA ALA A 45 22.93 2.66 6.48
C ALA A 45 24.15 1.73 6.30
N GLU A 46 25.27 2.00 7.00
CA GLU A 46 26.46 1.16 6.97
C GLU A 46 26.20 -0.28 7.45
N ALA A 47 25.42 -0.43 8.55
CA ALA A 47 25.07 -1.74 9.08
C ALA A 47 24.20 -2.57 8.11
N VAL A 48 23.34 -1.94 7.30
CA VAL A 48 22.57 -2.62 6.27
C VAL A 48 23.42 -2.91 5.04
N ALA A 49 24.21 -1.93 4.55
CA ALA A 49 25.11 -2.11 3.41
C ALA A 49 26.09 -3.26 3.63
N SER A 50 26.69 -3.36 4.82
CA SER A 50 27.68 -4.41 5.13
C SER A 50 27.15 -5.84 5.06
N ARG A 51 25.82 -6.03 5.07
CA ARG A 51 25.18 -7.34 4.96
C ARG A 51 24.82 -7.74 3.54
N VAL A 52 24.99 -6.83 2.58
CA VAL A 52 24.63 -7.04 1.18
C VAL A 52 25.85 -6.86 0.31
N HIS A 53 26.19 -7.90 -0.44
CA HIS A 53 27.35 -7.88 -1.33
C HIS A 53 27.21 -6.77 -2.39
N GLY A 54 28.19 -5.88 -2.48
CA GLY A 54 28.21 -4.80 -3.48
C GLY A 54 27.45 -3.54 -3.10
N ALA A 55 26.63 -3.56 -2.06
CA ALA A 55 25.88 -2.39 -1.64
C ALA A 55 26.77 -1.32 -1.00
N LYS A 56 26.50 -0.04 -1.32
CA LYS A 56 27.20 1.13 -0.78
C LYS A 56 26.28 1.93 0.13
N ALA A 57 26.78 2.41 1.27
CA ALA A 57 26.11 3.41 2.07
C ALA A 57 26.41 4.81 1.53
N PHE A 58 25.37 5.58 1.22
CA PHE A 58 25.46 6.96 0.77
C PHE A 58 25.27 7.92 1.95
N ALA A 59 25.94 9.07 1.89
CA ALA A 59 25.90 10.07 2.95
C ALA A 59 24.53 10.80 3.03
N SER A 60 23.78 10.82 1.94
CA SER A 60 22.42 11.37 1.92
C SER A 60 21.54 10.68 0.87
N ALA A 61 20.22 10.86 1.00
CA ALA A 61 19.24 10.38 0.04
C ALA A 61 19.40 11.05 -1.33
N GLU A 62 19.72 12.33 -1.36
CA GLU A 62 19.91 13.11 -2.59
C GLU A 62 21.08 12.57 -3.41
N LEU A 63 22.22 12.31 -2.76
CA LEU A 63 23.39 11.71 -3.42
C LEU A 63 23.08 10.31 -3.98
N LEU A 64 22.28 9.53 -3.27
CA LEU A 64 21.81 8.22 -3.76
C LEU A 64 20.92 8.40 -5.00
N ILE A 65 19.95 9.32 -4.96
CA ILE A 65 19.04 9.60 -6.08
C ILE A 65 19.81 10.09 -7.31
N GLU A 66 20.81 10.96 -7.14
CA GLU A 66 21.62 11.51 -8.23
C GLU A 66 22.63 10.52 -8.80
N SER A 67 22.97 9.45 -8.07
CA SER A 67 24.00 8.50 -8.47
C SER A 67 23.64 7.76 -9.77
N PRO A 68 24.53 7.76 -10.79
CA PRO A 68 24.31 6.98 -12.01
C PRO A 68 24.38 5.45 -11.78
N GLU A 69 24.87 5.02 -10.63
CA GLU A 69 24.94 3.59 -10.26
C GLU A 69 23.60 3.06 -9.74
N VAL A 70 22.60 3.92 -9.53
CA VAL A 70 21.26 3.56 -9.05
C VAL A 70 20.25 3.71 -10.18
N ASP A 71 19.56 2.65 -10.51
CA ASP A 71 18.59 2.60 -11.59
C ASP A 71 17.16 2.96 -11.15
N ALA A 72 16.80 2.57 -9.94
CA ALA A 72 15.49 2.78 -9.35
C ALA A 72 15.60 2.91 -7.82
N VAL A 73 14.61 3.53 -7.17
CA VAL A 73 14.68 3.90 -5.76
C VAL A 73 13.48 3.34 -4.99
N ILE A 74 13.73 2.78 -3.81
CA ILE A 74 12.70 2.48 -2.81
C ILE A 74 12.81 3.51 -1.70
N ILE A 75 11.70 4.18 -1.38
CA ILE A 75 11.58 5.13 -0.28
C ILE A 75 10.82 4.46 0.86
N ALA A 76 11.52 4.19 1.96
CA ALA A 76 11.01 3.61 3.20
C ALA A 76 11.48 4.40 4.43
N SER A 77 11.66 5.71 4.24
CA SER A 77 12.04 6.68 5.27
C SER A 77 10.84 7.11 6.11
N SER A 78 10.96 8.16 6.90
CA SER A 78 9.82 8.77 7.59
C SER A 78 8.84 9.38 6.59
N ASP A 79 7.52 9.21 6.84
CA ASP A 79 6.43 9.73 6.01
C ASP A 79 6.62 11.21 5.65
N ALA A 80 7.13 12.01 6.58
CA ALA A 80 7.40 13.44 6.39
C ALA A 80 8.40 13.76 5.26
N THR A 81 9.19 12.78 4.82
CA THR A 81 10.21 12.95 3.77
C THR A 81 9.81 12.33 2.43
N HIS A 82 8.69 11.63 2.37
CA HIS A 82 8.26 10.91 1.16
C HIS A 82 8.10 11.87 -0.03
N ALA A 83 7.33 12.96 0.14
CA ALA A 83 7.08 13.92 -0.94
C ALA A 83 8.37 14.52 -1.51
N GLN A 84 9.32 14.88 -0.65
CA GLN A 84 10.62 15.41 -1.07
C GLN A 84 11.39 14.42 -1.95
N TYR A 85 11.53 13.18 -1.48
CA TYR A 85 12.34 12.19 -2.20
C TYR A 85 11.64 11.66 -3.44
N VAL A 86 10.31 11.51 -3.43
CA VAL A 86 9.52 11.16 -4.62
C VAL A 86 9.70 12.24 -5.71
N THR A 87 9.59 13.52 -5.34
CA THR A 87 9.79 14.65 -6.26
C THR A 87 11.21 14.64 -6.86
N ALA A 88 12.22 14.38 -6.03
CA ALA A 88 13.61 14.27 -6.49
C ALA A 88 13.80 13.09 -7.48
N CYS A 89 13.19 11.93 -7.20
CA CYS A 89 13.22 10.77 -8.10
C CYS A 89 12.55 11.07 -9.45
N ILE A 90 11.38 11.71 -9.47
CA ILE A 90 10.70 12.12 -10.71
C ILE A 90 11.61 13.06 -11.50
N SER A 91 12.21 14.06 -10.86
CA SER A 91 13.12 15.02 -11.48
C SER A 91 14.37 14.35 -12.06
N ALA A 92 14.92 13.35 -11.37
CA ALA A 92 16.04 12.54 -11.83
C ALA A 92 15.64 11.46 -12.86
N ARG A 93 14.36 11.35 -13.23
CA ARG A 93 13.77 10.32 -14.09
C ARG A 93 14.07 8.90 -13.60
N LYS A 94 14.02 8.68 -12.29
CA LYS A 94 14.21 7.37 -11.66
C LYS A 94 12.87 6.80 -11.22
N PRO A 95 12.54 5.57 -11.64
CA PRO A 95 11.40 4.83 -11.08
C PRO A 95 11.49 4.77 -9.57
N VAL A 96 10.35 4.94 -8.90
CA VAL A 96 10.30 4.94 -7.44
C VAL A 96 9.16 4.08 -6.93
N LEU A 97 9.46 3.21 -5.95
CA LEU A 97 8.48 2.61 -5.07
C LEU A 97 8.54 3.35 -3.74
N CYS A 98 7.46 4.05 -3.41
CA CYS A 98 7.34 4.79 -2.16
C CYS A 98 6.43 4.03 -1.20
N GLU A 99 6.90 3.77 0.02
CA GLU A 99 6.04 3.26 1.08
C GLU A 99 4.86 4.20 1.34
N LYS A 100 3.78 3.61 1.83
CA LYS A 100 2.59 4.38 2.21
C LYS A 100 2.81 5.14 3.54
N PRO A 101 2.19 6.32 3.70
CA PRO A 101 1.42 7.06 2.71
C PRO A 101 2.33 7.68 1.64
N LEU A 102 1.80 7.95 0.45
CA LEU A 102 2.58 8.61 -0.62
C LEU A 102 3.21 9.92 -0.16
N ALA A 103 2.44 10.71 0.59
CA ALA A 103 2.88 11.94 1.25
C ALA A 103 2.00 12.22 2.48
N PRO A 104 2.46 13.05 3.44
CA PRO A 104 1.70 13.40 4.65
C PRO A 104 0.37 14.11 4.37
N THR A 105 0.30 14.90 3.32
CA THR A 105 -0.86 15.74 3.00
C THR A 105 -1.39 15.51 1.58
N VAL A 106 -2.68 15.76 1.39
CA VAL A 106 -3.33 15.73 0.07
C VAL A 106 -2.66 16.69 -0.90
N ALA A 107 -2.30 17.90 -0.45
CA ALA A 107 -1.64 18.90 -1.29
C ALA A 107 -0.27 18.45 -1.82
N GLU A 108 0.51 17.73 -1.01
CA GLU A 108 1.78 17.14 -1.44
C GLU A 108 1.54 15.99 -2.45
N CYS A 109 0.52 15.17 -2.23
CA CYS A 109 0.13 14.16 -3.23
C CYS A 109 -0.25 14.80 -4.56
N GLU A 110 -1.06 15.87 -4.55
CA GLU A 110 -1.41 16.62 -5.76
C GLU A 110 -0.19 17.22 -6.48
N GLN A 111 0.80 17.69 -5.72
CA GLN A 111 2.04 18.18 -6.29
C GLN A 111 2.80 17.05 -7.02
N ILE A 112 2.86 15.86 -6.46
CA ILE A 112 3.46 14.68 -7.10
C ILE A 112 2.72 14.34 -8.39
N LEU A 113 1.38 14.34 -8.39
CA LEU A 113 0.57 14.07 -9.58
C LEU A 113 0.89 15.06 -10.70
N ARG A 114 0.95 16.36 -10.38
CA ARG A 114 1.28 17.42 -11.38
C ARG A 114 2.69 17.26 -11.95
N LEU A 115 3.64 16.76 -11.15
CA LEU A 115 5.01 16.50 -11.63
C LEU A 115 5.06 15.31 -12.59
N GLU A 116 4.34 14.22 -12.31
CA GLU A 116 4.23 13.10 -13.25
C GLU A 116 3.49 13.51 -14.54
N GLU A 117 2.44 14.31 -14.45
CA GLU A 117 1.74 14.89 -15.60
C GLU A 117 2.68 15.75 -16.47
N ALA A 118 3.46 16.64 -15.85
CA ALA A 118 4.45 17.45 -16.56
C ALA A 118 5.57 16.60 -17.17
N ALA A 119 5.94 15.50 -16.54
CA ALA A 119 6.90 14.53 -17.08
C ALA A 119 6.30 13.63 -18.19
N GLY A 120 4.98 13.55 -18.29
CA GLY A 120 4.24 12.74 -19.26
C GLY A 120 4.33 11.23 -19.00
N ILE A 121 4.66 10.81 -17.77
CA ILE A 121 4.91 9.40 -17.46
C ILE A 121 4.65 9.13 -15.98
N ARG A 122 4.03 7.98 -15.67
CA ARG A 122 3.90 7.48 -14.31
C ARG A 122 5.21 6.82 -13.89
N MET A 123 5.82 7.30 -12.82
CA MET A 123 7.09 6.81 -12.29
C MET A 123 6.99 6.27 -10.86
N VAL A 124 5.88 6.58 -10.18
CA VAL A 124 5.68 6.30 -8.77
C VAL A 124 4.74 5.13 -8.59
N GLN A 125 5.22 4.06 -7.96
CA GLN A 125 4.41 3.00 -7.36
C GLN A 125 4.34 3.23 -5.85
N VAL A 126 3.16 3.06 -5.26
CA VAL A 126 2.95 3.22 -3.82
C VAL A 126 2.88 1.85 -3.15
N GLY A 127 3.49 1.71 -1.98
CA GLY A 127 3.62 0.46 -1.21
C GLY A 127 2.30 -0.03 -0.60
N PHE A 128 1.27 -0.24 -1.40
CA PHE A 128 0.02 -0.86 -0.98
C PHE A 128 0.05 -2.37 -1.25
N MET A 129 0.85 -3.08 -0.46
CA MET A 129 1.15 -4.51 -0.62
C MET A 129 -0.09 -5.42 -0.66
N ARG A 130 -1.24 -5.01 -0.09
CA ARG A 130 -2.44 -5.87 -0.07
C ARG A 130 -2.99 -6.15 -1.46
N ARG A 131 -2.76 -5.30 -2.45
CA ARG A 131 -3.12 -5.56 -3.85
C ARG A 131 -2.31 -6.71 -4.49
N PHE A 132 -1.22 -7.13 -3.84
CA PHE A 132 -0.38 -8.26 -4.24
C PHE A 132 -0.57 -9.49 -3.33
N ASP A 133 -1.37 -9.39 -2.26
CA ASP A 133 -1.69 -10.52 -1.41
C ASP A 133 -2.54 -11.55 -2.15
N PRO A 134 -2.14 -12.84 -2.20
CA PRO A 134 -2.87 -13.86 -2.95
C PRO A 134 -4.35 -13.96 -2.58
N GLY A 135 -4.68 -13.77 -1.30
CA GLY A 135 -6.06 -13.82 -0.83
C GLY A 135 -6.90 -12.66 -1.38
N TYR A 136 -6.39 -11.42 -1.34
CA TYR A 136 -7.09 -10.27 -1.90
C TYR A 136 -7.18 -10.33 -3.42
N VAL A 137 -6.15 -10.82 -4.12
CA VAL A 137 -6.17 -11.03 -5.57
C VAL A 137 -7.24 -12.04 -5.95
N GLU A 138 -7.32 -13.17 -5.24
CA GLU A 138 -8.34 -14.19 -5.48
C GLU A 138 -9.75 -13.66 -5.17
N LEU A 139 -9.93 -12.95 -4.05
CA LEU A 139 -11.19 -12.33 -3.65
C LEU A 139 -11.69 -11.39 -4.75
N ARG A 140 -10.85 -10.47 -5.24
CA ARG A 140 -11.18 -9.58 -6.36
C ARG A 140 -11.55 -10.34 -7.63
N THR A 141 -10.79 -11.38 -7.98
CA THR A 141 -11.02 -12.18 -9.20
C THR A 141 -12.38 -12.87 -9.15
N ARG A 142 -12.75 -13.44 -8.01
CA ARG A 142 -14.03 -14.11 -7.82
C ARG A 142 -15.21 -13.13 -7.82
N ILE A 143 -15.04 -11.94 -7.25
CA ILE A 143 -16.05 -10.87 -7.32
C ILE A 143 -16.24 -10.41 -8.76
N ALA A 144 -15.14 -10.14 -9.48
CA ALA A 144 -15.20 -9.71 -10.88
C ALA A 144 -15.81 -10.76 -11.81
N SER A 145 -15.70 -12.07 -11.48
CA SER A 145 -16.35 -13.15 -12.21
C SER A 145 -17.85 -13.29 -11.94
N GLY A 146 -18.41 -12.50 -11.02
CA GLY A 146 -19.84 -12.56 -10.65
C GLY A 146 -20.21 -13.73 -9.74
N GLN A 147 -19.23 -14.45 -9.16
CA GLN A 147 -19.49 -15.66 -8.36
C GLN A 147 -20.44 -15.42 -7.18
N VAL A 148 -20.41 -14.22 -6.58
CA VAL A 148 -21.30 -13.84 -5.47
C VAL A 148 -22.39 -12.85 -5.87
N GLY A 149 -22.61 -12.67 -7.18
CA GLY A 149 -23.51 -11.64 -7.71
C GLY A 149 -22.91 -10.24 -7.56
N THR A 150 -23.78 -9.22 -7.44
CA THR A 150 -23.33 -7.84 -7.20
C THR A 150 -22.88 -7.68 -5.75
N PRO A 151 -21.62 -7.24 -5.49
CA PRO A 151 -21.17 -6.98 -4.13
C PRO A 151 -21.87 -5.74 -3.56
N VAL A 152 -22.43 -5.88 -2.35
CA VAL A 152 -23.25 -4.85 -1.67
C VAL A 152 -22.69 -4.43 -0.32
N LEU A 153 -21.90 -5.29 0.33
CA LEU A 153 -21.36 -5.03 1.65
C LEU A 153 -20.00 -5.69 1.83
N ALA A 154 -19.12 -5.07 2.62
CA ALA A 154 -17.94 -5.74 3.16
C ALA A 154 -17.81 -5.51 4.66
N HIS A 155 -17.31 -6.54 5.36
CA HIS A 155 -16.87 -6.47 6.74
C HIS A 155 -15.35 -6.66 6.78
N CYS A 156 -14.64 -5.62 7.17
CA CYS A 156 -13.20 -5.64 7.35
C CYS A 156 -12.83 -5.55 8.83
N VAL A 157 -11.78 -6.25 9.21
CA VAL A 157 -11.21 -6.21 10.56
C VAL A 157 -9.72 -6.04 10.44
N HIS A 158 -9.19 -5.02 11.14
CA HIS A 158 -7.76 -4.77 11.24
C HIS A 158 -7.39 -4.60 12.71
N ARG A 159 -6.73 -5.62 13.28
CA ARG A 159 -6.38 -5.63 14.70
C ARG A 159 -4.90 -5.85 14.91
N ASN A 160 -4.30 -4.96 15.67
CA ASN A 160 -2.91 -5.07 16.12
C ASN A 160 -2.86 -5.59 17.56
N VAL A 161 -1.78 -6.28 17.92
CA VAL A 161 -1.52 -6.71 19.31
C VAL A 161 -1.41 -5.48 20.21
N ASP A 162 -0.57 -4.53 19.80
CA ASP A 162 -0.29 -3.28 20.48
C ASP A 162 0.28 -2.25 19.47
N VAL A 163 0.39 -1.00 19.89
CA VAL A 163 0.95 0.09 19.09
C VAL A 163 1.95 0.90 19.93
N PRO A 164 2.89 1.63 19.30
CA PRO A 164 3.86 2.48 20.02
C PRO A 164 3.21 3.50 20.93
N ALA A 165 3.92 3.90 21.97
CA ALA A 165 3.50 4.98 22.85
C ALA A 165 3.24 6.28 22.06
N GLY A 166 2.17 7.00 22.39
CA GLY A 166 1.77 8.21 21.67
C GLY A 166 0.91 7.96 20.43
N TRP A 167 0.56 6.71 20.11
CA TRP A 167 -0.37 6.41 19.03
C TRP A 167 -1.76 7.00 19.30
N THR A 168 -2.34 7.65 18.31
CA THR A 168 -3.65 8.33 18.42
C THR A 168 -4.68 7.72 17.48
N SER A 169 -5.93 8.14 17.62
CA SER A 169 -7.00 7.77 16.69
C SER A 169 -6.72 8.25 15.28
N GLU A 170 -6.15 9.44 15.13
CA GLU A 170 -5.75 10.02 13.85
C GLU A 170 -4.62 9.19 13.21
N THR A 171 -3.63 8.77 14.00
CA THR A 171 -2.56 7.88 13.53
C THR A 171 -3.14 6.55 13.04
N THR A 172 -4.16 5.99 13.71
CA THR A 172 -4.85 4.78 13.27
C THR A 172 -5.47 4.96 11.89
N VAL A 173 -6.14 6.08 11.64
CA VAL A 173 -6.76 6.37 10.35
C VAL A 173 -5.69 6.48 9.24
N VAL A 174 -4.67 7.30 9.45
CA VAL A 174 -3.65 7.58 8.43
C VAL A 174 -2.75 6.36 8.17
N SER A 175 -2.39 5.62 9.21
CA SER A 175 -1.42 4.53 9.10
C SER A 175 -2.08 3.16 8.86
N SER A 176 -3.14 2.82 9.60
CA SER A 176 -3.75 1.48 9.54
C SER A 176 -4.91 1.40 8.57
N ALA A 177 -5.92 2.29 8.69
CA ALA A 177 -7.08 2.28 7.80
C ALA A 177 -6.71 2.56 6.33
N SER A 178 -5.57 3.20 6.07
CA SER A 178 -5.07 3.44 4.70
C SER A 178 -4.99 2.17 3.85
N HIS A 179 -4.81 1.01 4.46
CA HIS A 179 -4.78 -0.26 3.75
C HIS A 179 -6.17 -0.69 3.26
N GLU A 180 -7.20 -0.55 4.08
CA GLU A 180 -8.60 -0.83 3.71
C GLU A 180 -9.13 0.23 2.75
N ILE A 181 -8.76 1.50 2.98
CA ILE A 181 -9.07 2.64 2.10
C ILE A 181 -8.52 2.41 0.69
N ASP A 182 -7.35 1.79 0.55
CA ASP A 182 -6.77 1.46 -0.76
C ASP A 182 -7.37 0.17 -1.36
N VAL A 183 -7.40 -0.92 -0.58
CA VAL A 183 -7.69 -2.24 -1.15
C VAL A 183 -9.17 -2.44 -1.44
N MET A 184 -10.10 -1.82 -0.69
CA MET A 184 -11.53 -2.06 -0.88
C MET A 184 -12.09 -1.44 -2.16
N PRO A 185 -11.76 -0.18 -2.55
CA PRO A 185 -12.08 0.35 -3.87
C PRO A 185 -11.54 -0.53 -5.01
N TRP A 186 -10.33 -1.04 -4.86
CA TRP A 186 -9.71 -1.93 -5.84
C TRP A 186 -10.43 -3.29 -5.94
N VAL A 187 -10.88 -3.86 -4.81
CA VAL A 187 -11.64 -5.12 -4.77
C VAL A 187 -13.02 -4.96 -5.42
N PHE A 188 -13.71 -3.86 -5.13
CA PHE A 188 -15.06 -3.58 -5.66
C PHE A 188 -15.03 -3.01 -7.08
N GLY A 189 -13.91 -2.45 -7.53
CA GLY A 189 -13.83 -1.68 -8.79
C GLY A 189 -14.66 -0.40 -8.75
N ARG A 190 -14.85 0.20 -7.57
CA ARG A 190 -15.69 1.38 -7.31
C ARG A 190 -15.02 2.31 -6.33
N ASP A 191 -15.17 3.60 -6.54
CA ASP A 191 -14.58 4.61 -5.68
C ASP A 191 -15.38 4.86 -4.40
N ILE A 192 -14.69 5.28 -3.32
CA ILE A 192 -15.32 5.74 -2.08
C ILE A 192 -15.85 7.16 -2.31
N ILE A 193 -17.14 7.36 -2.03
CA ILE A 193 -17.83 8.65 -2.23
C ILE A 193 -18.22 9.33 -0.92
N ARG A 194 -18.28 8.59 0.19
CA ARG A 194 -18.59 9.13 1.51
C ARG A 194 -18.00 8.28 2.61
N VAL A 195 -17.63 8.90 3.73
CA VAL A 195 -17.11 8.20 4.90
C VAL A 195 -17.80 8.65 6.18
N THR A 196 -17.86 7.75 7.15
CA THR A 196 -18.31 8.02 8.52
C THR A 196 -17.35 7.37 9.49
N TRP A 197 -16.87 8.13 10.47
CA TRP A 197 -16.04 7.60 11.56
C TRP A 197 -16.84 7.52 12.84
N LEU A 198 -16.72 6.41 13.56
CA LEU A 198 -17.40 6.14 14.84
C LEU A 198 -16.43 5.49 15.82
N SER A 199 -16.56 5.76 17.10
CA SER A 199 -15.90 5.01 18.18
C SER A 199 -16.67 5.15 19.49
N PRO A 200 -16.75 4.08 20.30
CA PRO A 200 -17.30 4.16 21.66
C PRO A 200 -16.32 4.81 22.65
N GLY A 201 -15.00 4.86 22.33
CA GLY A 201 -13.97 5.39 23.19
C GLY A 201 -13.97 6.92 23.29
N ARG A 202 -13.38 7.46 24.37
CA ARG A 202 -13.27 8.91 24.62
C ARG A 202 -11.84 9.36 24.94
N GLU A 203 -10.88 8.44 24.87
CA GLU A 203 -9.46 8.71 25.12
C GLU A 203 -8.75 9.21 23.84
N ILE A 204 -7.45 9.50 23.93
CA ILE A 204 -6.62 9.91 22.77
C ILE A 204 -6.65 8.83 21.68
N LEU A 205 -6.47 7.58 22.08
CA LEU A 205 -6.74 6.43 21.22
C LEU A 205 -8.14 5.88 21.54
N ARG A 206 -9.11 6.22 20.71
CA ARG A 206 -10.50 5.78 20.83
C ARG A 206 -10.65 4.39 20.19
N ASP A 207 -10.18 3.38 20.88
CA ASP A 207 -10.22 1.98 20.43
C ASP A 207 -11.46 1.22 20.96
N PRO A 208 -12.12 0.36 20.18
CA PRO A 208 -11.96 0.22 18.74
C PRO A 208 -12.57 1.40 17.96
N GLN A 209 -12.14 1.57 16.70
CA GLN A 209 -12.69 2.54 15.77
C GLN A 209 -13.45 1.81 14.66
N MET A 210 -14.45 2.46 14.09
CA MET A 210 -15.18 1.99 12.92
C MET A 210 -15.13 3.07 11.86
N VAL A 211 -14.65 2.72 10.67
CA VAL A 211 -14.76 3.54 9.46
C VAL A 211 -15.78 2.89 8.54
N ILE A 212 -16.87 3.62 8.26
CA ILE A 212 -17.86 3.19 7.27
C ILE A 212 -17.54 3.95 5.98
N MET A 213 -17.31 3.22 4.89
CA MET A 213 -17.06 3.78 3.57
C MET A 213 -18.22 3.41 2.65
N GLU A 214 -18.86 4.41 2.06
CA GLU A 214 -19.85 4.24 1.01
C GLU A 214 -19.16 4.34 -0.35
N LEU A 215 -19.36 3.33 -1.19
CA LEU A 215 -18.79 3.26 -2.53
C LEU A 215 -19.82 3.67 -3.57
N GLU A 216 -19.35 4.05 -4.74
CA GLU A 216 -20.21 4.28 -5.91
C GLU A 216 -21.18 3.10 -6.12
N GLY A 217 -22.46 3.42 -6.42
CA GLY A 217 -23.50 2.42 -6.55
C GLY A 217 -24.04 1.87 -5.23
N GLY A 218 -23.69 2.49 -4.08
CA GLY A 218 -24.31 2.28 -2.77
C GLY A 218 -23.80 1.07 -1.98
N ALA A 219 -22.73 0.40 -2.41
CA ALA A 219 -22.10 -0.63 -1.60
C ALA A 219 -21.42 -0.02 -0.36
N LEU A 220 -21.42 -0.75 0.76
CA LEU A 220 -20.87 -0.29 2.04
C LEU A 220 -19.69 -1.15 2.47
N VAL A 221 -18.67 -0.52 3.04
CA VAL A 221 -17.56 -1.20 3.73
C VAL A 221 -17.56 -0.77 5.18
N PHE A 222 -17.59 -1.74 6.08
CA PHE A 222 -17.42 -1.56 7.51
C PHE A 222 -16.01 -2.01 7.88
N ASP A 223 -15.19 -1.06 8.28
CA ASP A 223 -13.79 -1.34 8.65
C ASP A 223 -13.61 -1.13 10.16
N GLU A 224 -13.44 -2.24 10.88
CA GLU A 224 -13.17 -2.24 12.31
C GLU A 224 -11.66 -2.22 12.56
N LEU A 225 -11.21 -1.18 13.25
CA LEU A 225 -9.81 -0.96 13.63
C LEU A 225 -9.67 -1.11 15.13
N PHE A 226 -8.88 -2.09 15.60
CA PHE A 226 -8.61 -2.30 17.02
C PHE A 226 -7.09 -2.43 17.26
N MET A 227 -6.46 -1.34 17.67
CA MET A 227 -5.01 -1.22 17.72
C MET A 227 -4.37 -1.84 18.97
N LYS A 228 -5.16 -2.15 19.98
CA LYS A 228 -4.71 -2.81 21.24
C LYS A 228 -5.53 -4.04 21.56
N SER A 229 -5.68 -4.92 20.60
CA SER A 229 -6.48 -6.16 20.79
C SER A 229 -5.86 -7.15 21.78
N GLY A 230 -4.53 -7.12 21.93
CA GLY A 230 -3.78 -7.93 22.91
C GLY A 230 -3.63 -9.40 22.56
N TYR A 231 -4.44 -9.96 21.66
CA TYR A 231 -4.44 -11.41 21.39
C TYR A 231 -3.67 -11.83 20.14
N GLY A 232 -3.42 -10.92 19.20
CA GLY A 232 -2.72 -11.22 17.97
C GLY A 232 -2.98 -10.20 16.86
N TYR A 233 -2.20 -10.29 15.78
CA TYR A 233 -2.44 -9.52 14.57
C TYR A 233 -3.49 -10.24 13.72
N GLU A 234 -4.59 -9.54 13.40
CA GLU A 234 -5.70 -10.13 12.64
C GLU A 234 -6.19 -9.20 11.54
N ILE A 235 -6.21 -9.72 10.32
CA ILE A 235 -6.83 -9.09 9.15
C ILE A 235 -7.89 -10.03 8.63
N ARG A 236 -9.14 -9.54 8.56
CA ARG A 236 -10.27 -10.25 7.94
C ARG A 236 -10.94 -9.35 6.91
N CYS A 237 -11.51 -9.97 5.92
CA CYS A 237 -12.40 -9.31 4.95
C CYS A 237 -13.42 -10.34 4.47
N GLU A 238 -14.68 -10.06 4.68
CA GLU A 238 -15.82 -10.77 4.09
C GLU A 238 -16.56 -9.80 3.18
N VAL A 239 -16.88 -10.24 1.96
CA VAL A 239 -17.72 -9.49 1.02
C VAL A 239 -19.02 -10.24 0.84
N VAL A 240 -20.13 -9.54 1.05
CA VAL A 240 -21.50 -10.01 0.84
C VAL A 240 -21.98 -9.51 -0.52
N GLY A 241 -22.41 -10.42 -1.36
CA GLY A 241 -23.04 -10.14 -2.64
C GLY A 241 -24.48 -10.60 -2.68
N THR A 242 -25.18 -10.28 -3.76
CA THR A 242 -26.63 -10.62 -3.93
C THR A 242 -26.88 -12.13 -4.10
N ALA A 243 -25.84 -12.93 -4.38
CA ALA A 243 -25.94 -14.37 -4.60
C ALA A 243 -25.06 -15.21 -3.66
N GLY A 244 -24.38 -14.61 -2.69
CA GLY A 244 -23.55 -15.33 -1.74
C GLY A 244 -22.53 -14.43 -1.05
N THR A 245 -21.63 -15.04 -0.27
CA THR A 245 -20.53 -14.37 0.41
C THR A 245 -19.19 -14.96 0.03
N ILE A 246 -18.13 -14.17 0.18
CA ILE A 246 -16.76 -14.60 -0.01
C ILE A 246 -15.89 -13.95 1.06
N GLU A 247 -15.00 -14.70 1.68
CA GLU A 247 -14.12 -14.19 2.74
C GLU A 247 -12.66 -14.59 2.53
N LEU A 248 -11.76 -13.82 3.10
CA LEU A 248 -10.36 -14.21 3.22
C LEU A 248 -10.23 -15.42 4.15
N ALA A 249 -9.47 -16.42 3.72
CA ALA A 249 -9.13 -17.54 4.59
C ALA A 249 -8.40 -17.05 5.86
N PRO A 250 -8.64 -17.70 7.03
CA PRO A 250 -7.91 -17.38 8.24
C PRO A 250 -6.39 -17.46 8.06
N THR A 251 -5.65 -16.56 8.68
CA THR A 251 -4.18 -16.49 8.57
C THR A 251 -3.48 -17.76 9.10
N ALA A 252 -4.05 -18.41 10.10
CA ALA A 252 -3.50 -19.63 10.66
C ALA A 252 -3.55 -20.79 9.67
N ARG A 253 -2.38 -21.30 9.27
CA ARG A 253 -2.26 -22.45 8.35
C ARG A 253 -2.46 -23.79 9.06
N VAL A 254 -2.35 -23.83 10.40
CA VAL A 254 -2.45 -25.04 11.22
C VAL A 254 -3.51 -24.86 12.28
N VAL A 255 -4.29 -25.90 12.48
CA VAL A 255 -5.30 -25.99 13.56
C VAL A 255 -4.87 -27.11 14.51
N THR A 256 -4.68 -26.78 15.77
CA THR A 256 -4.33 -27.74 16.82
C THR A 256 -5.59 -28.23 17.52
N ARG A 257 -5.71 -29.55 17.66
CA ARG A 257 -6.75 -30.22 18.47
C ARG A 257 -6.10 -30.97 19.60
N SER A 258 -6.25 -30.49 20.84
CA SER A 258 -5.69 -31.14 22.05
C SER A 258 -6.51 -30.75 23.27
N HIS A 259 -6.50 -31.57 24.31
CA HIS A 259 -7.16 -31.28 25.59
C HIS A 259 -8.62 -30.81 25.41
N LEU A 260 -9.39 -31.47 24.52
CA LEU A 260 -10.79 -31.15 24.18
C LEU A 260 -11.00 -29.72 23.64
N LYS A 261 -9.96 -29.12 23.07
CA LYS A 261 -9.97 -27.74 22.49
C LYS A 261 -9.51 -27.73 21.04
N VAL A 262 -9.95 -26.73 20.32
CA VAL A 262 -9.46 -26.36 19.00
C VAL A 262 -8.80 -24.99 19.13
N SER A 263 -7.55 -24.85 18.71
CA SER A 263 -6.82 -23.57 18.73
C SER A 263 -6.20 -23.26 17.38
N ARG A 264 -6.03 -21.99 17.12
CA ARG A 264 -5.32 -21.42 15.97
C ARG A 264 -4.42 -20.32 16.50
N ASP A 265 -3.20 -20.25 15.98
CA ASP A 265 -2.27 -19.22 16.38
C ASP A 265 -2.49 -17.94 15.56
N PHE A 266 -2.36 -16.79 16.21
CA PHE A 266 -2.30 -15.50 15.54
C PHE A 266 -0.84 -15.08 15.35
N PRO A 267 -0.48 -14.45 14.23
CA PRO A 267 0.85 -13.83 14.08
C PRO A 267 0.99 -12.65 15.05
N PRO A 268 2.23 -12.37 15.51
CA PRO A 268 2.46 -11.22 16.39
C PRO A 268 2.33 -9.87 15.68
N ASP A 269 2.53 -9.85 14.35
CA ASP A 269 2.48 -8.64 13.54
C ASP A 269 2.23 -8.96 12.05
N TRP A 270 2.23 -7.92 11.22
CA TRP A 270 1.97 -7.97 9.78
C TRP A 270 3.02 -8.72 8.96
N ARG A 271 4.29 -8.80 9.41
CA ARG A 271 5.41 -9.35 8.64
C ARG A 271 5.18 -10.79 8.20
N GLY A 272 4.77 -11.65 9.11
CA GLY A 272 4.47 -13.06 8.78
C GLY A 272 3.23 -13.21 7.90
N ARG A 273 2.23 -12.35 8.08
CA ARG A 273 0.97 -12.40 7.31
C ARG A 273 1.16 -11.96 5.85
N PHE A 274 1.95 -10.93 5.62
CA PHE A 274 2.07 -10.29 4.31
C PHE A 274 3.42 -10.48 3.61
N ALA A 275 4.28 -11.40 4.10
CA ALA A 275 5.60 -11.64 3.50
C ALA A 275 5.53 -11.95 1.98
N ASP A 276 4.56 -12.77 1.55
CA ASP A 276 4.39 -13.08 0.12
C ASP A 276 3.83 -11.90 -0.67
N ALA A 277 3.00 -11.05 -0.06
CA ALA A 277 2.50 -9.84 -0.67
C ALA A 277 3.64 -8.84 -0.98
N TYR A 278 4.50 -8.55 0.00
CA TYR A 278 5.68 -7.70 -0.21
C TYR A 278 6.63 -8.26 -1.26
N ARG A 279 6.90 -9.57 -1.23
CA ARG A 279 7.72 -10.22 -2.25
C ARG A 279 7.14 -10.04 -3.66
N ARG A 280 5.83 -10.26 -3.82
CA ARG A 280 5.15 -10.09 -5.11
C ARG A 280 5.11 -8.65 -5.57
N GLU A 281 4.86 -7.72 -4.67
CA GLU A 281 4.91 -6.28 -4.94
C GLU A 281 6.26 -5.86 -5.51
N LEU A 282 7.35 -6.22 -4.80
CA LEU A 282 8.71 -5.90 -5.23
C LEU A 282 9.08 -6.58 -6.55
N GLN A 283 8.71 -7.86 -6.74
CA GLN A 283 8.99 -8.56 -8.01
C GLN A 283 8.21 -7.90 -9.17
N THR A 284 6.93 -7.62 -8.99
CA THR A 284 6.11 -6.97 -10.03
C THR A 284 6.66 -5.60 -10.40
N TRP A 285 7.10 -4.81 -9.41
CA TRP A 285 7.72 -3.52 -9.66
C TRP A 285 9.05 -3.63 -10.39
N VAL A 286 9.94 -4.54 -9.98
CA VAL A 286 11.21 -4.83 -10.66
C VAL A 286 10.97 -5.23 -12.12
N ASP A 287 10.00 -6.10 -12.37
CA ASP A 287 9.64 -6.53 -13.72
C ASP A 287 9.10 -5.37 -14.56
N ALA A 288 8.28 -4.48 -13.98
CA ALA A 288 7.76 -3.31 -14.65
C ALA A 288 8.87 -2.31 -15.03
N VAL A 289 9.78 -2.03 -14.09
CA VAL A 289 10.94 -1.16 -14.35
C VAL A 289 11.85 -1.74 -15.42
N THR A 290 12.11 -3.04 -15.38
CA THR A 290 12.95 -3.74 -16.36
C THR A 290 12.34 -3.68 -17.76
N ARG A 291 11.04 -3.97 -17.91
CA ARG A 291 10.30 -3.84 -19.19
C ARG A 291 10.36 -2.41 -19.73
N TRP A 292 10.11 -1.43 -18.87
CA TRP A 292 10.15 -0.02 -19.26
C TRP A 292 11.55 0.40 -19.76
N ARG A 293 12.61 -0.02 -19.10
CA ARG A 293 14.01 0.27 -19.51
C ARG A 293 14.41 -0.41 -20.81
N SER A 294 13.93 -1.61 -21.08
CA SER A 294 14.17 -2.30 -22.36
C SER A 294 13.42 -1.68 -23.54
N GLY A 295 12.50 -0.76 -23.27
CA GLY A 295 11.70 -0.08 -24.29
C GLY A 295 10.36 -0.75 -24.55
N ASP A 296 10.06 -1.85 -23.88
CA ASP A 296 8.75 -2.46 -23.89
C ASP A 296 7.82 -1.71 -22.91
N GLY A 297 6.68 -1.23 -23.40
CA GLY A 297 5.71 -0.51 -22.56
C GLY A 297 6.05 0.97 -22.28
N LYS A 298 6.77 1.63 -23.17
CA LYS A 298 7.21 3.05 -23.02
C LYS A 298 6.11 4.02 -22.61
N ASN A 299 4.88 3.78 -22.99
CA ASN A 299 3.74 4.68 -22.73
C ASN A 299 3.06 4.41 -21.37
N ALA A 300 3.33 3.25 -20.73
CA ALA A 300 2.70 2.88 -19.46
C ALA A 300 3.49 3.36 -18.23
N GLY A 301 4.78 3.68 -18.40
CA GLY A 301 5.69 3.93 -17.30
C GLY A 301 6.10 2.66 -16.55
N PRO A 302 7.02 2.78 -15.59
CA PRO A 302 7.57 1.66 -14.79
C PRO A 302 6.65 1.29 -13.61
N VAL A 303 5.33 1.30 -13.79
CA VAL A 303 4.35 1.06 -12.73
C VAL A 303 3.36 -0.02 -13.15
N ASP A 304 3.30 -1.10 -12.38
CA ASP A 304 2.37 -2.22 -12.57
C ASP A 304 1.67 -2.58 -11.24
N GLY A 305 1.20 -1.55 -10.55
CA GLY A 305 0.57 -1.64 -9.24
C GLY A 305 -0.14 -0.33 -8.88
N PRO A 306 -0.37 -0.11 -7.57
CA PRO A 306 -0.90 1.17 -7.08
C PRO A 306 0.03 2.32 -7.49
N ASP A 307 -0.50 3.33 -8.17
CA ASP A 307 0.27 4.47 -8.64
C ASP A 307 0.09 5.71 -7.73
N ALA A 308 0.67 6.85 -8.13
CA ALA A 308 0.54 8.09 -7.34
C ALA A 308 -0.92 8.55 -7.20
N TRP A 309 -1.79 8.27 -8.20
CA TRP A 309 -3.22 8.57 -8.08
C TRP A 309 -3.89 7.73 -6.98
N ASP A 310 -3.54 6.46 -6.84
CA ASP A 310 -4.04 5.62 -5.74
C ASP A 310 -3.56 6.18 -4.39
N GLY A 311 -2.29 6.63 -4.31
CA GLY A 311 -1.74 7.29 -3.12
C GLY A 311 -2.49 8.57 -2.76
N TYR A 312 -2.77 9.43 -3.74
CA TYR A 312 -3.59 10.62 -3.56
C TYR A 312 -5.01 10.29 -3.07
N ARG A 313 -5.67 9.30 -3.70
CA ARG A 313 -7.01 8.86 -3.29
C ARG A 313 -7.03 8.37 -1.85
N ALA A 314 -6.05 7.58 -1.46
CA ALA A 314 -5.95 7.08 -0.09
C ALA A 314 -5.73 8.22 0.93
N ALA A 315 -4.88 9.18 0.61
CA ALA A 315 -4.64 10.37 1.45
C ALA A 315 -5.91 11.23 1.58
N LEU A 316 -6.63 11.47 0.47
CA LEU A 316 -7.87 12.25 0.46
C LEU A 316 -8.97 11.58 1.32
N VAL A 317 -9.16 10.27 1.15
CA VAL A 317 -10.15 9.53 1.95
C VAL A 317 -9.76 9.54 3.42
N ALA A 318 -8.49 9.31 3.77
CA ALA A 318 -8.01 9.37 5.16
C ALA A 318 -8.25 10.76 5.77
N GLN A 319 -7.95 11.85 5.05
CA GLN A 319 -8.25 13.21 5.47
C GLN A 319 -9.76 13.42 5.68
N THR A 320 -10.60 12.88 4.80
CA THR A 320 -12.07 12.98 4.92
C THR A 320 -12.58 12.19 6.13
N VAL A 321 -11.97 11.04 6.47
CA VAL A 321 -12.27 10.29 7.70
C VAL A 321 -11.91 11.13 8.94
N LEU A 322 -10.77 11.84 8.93
CA LEU A 322 -10.40 12.75 10.02
C LEU A 322 -11.39 13.92 10.17
N LEU A 323 -11.92 14.44 9.06
CA LEU A 323 -13.00 15.44 9.10
C LEU A 323 -14.28 14.87 9.71
N SER A 324 -14.68 13.65 9.31
CA SER A 324 -15.81 12.96 9.92
C SER A 324 -15.61 12.72 11.42
N MET A 325 -14.41 12.35 11.84
CA MET A 325 -14.03 12.19 13.25
C MET A 325 -14.19 13.49 14.05
N ALA A 326 -13.77 14.61 13.46
CA ALA A 326 -13.85 15.91 14.10
C ALA A 326 -15.27 16.47 14.18
N GLN A 327 -16.07 16.24 13.13
CA GLN A 327 -17.44 16.79 13.01
C GLN A 327 -18.51 15.87 13.60
N GLY A 328 -18.24 14.56 13.72
CA GLY A 328 -19.21 13.57 14.17
C GLY A 328 -20.34 13.28 13.18
N ILE A 329 -20.14 13.55 11.89
CA ILE A 329 -21.12 13.36 10.82
C ILE A 329 -20.49 12.65 9.62
N PRO A 330 -21.30 12.05 8.72
CA PRO A 330 -20.84 11.58 7.42
C PRO A 330 -20.29 12.72 6.56
N VAL A 331 -19.16 12.51 5.87
CA VAL A 331 -18.53 13.51 4.99
C VAL A 331 -18.32 12.93 3.60
N ALA A 332 -18.67 13.70 2.56
CA ALA A 332 -18.45 13.34 1.16
C ALA A 332 -16.95 13.38 0.81
N VAL A 333 -16.51 12.47 -0.05
CA VAL A 333 -15.17 12.46 -0.64
C VAL A 333 -15.23 13.15 -1.98
N GLU A 334 -14.49 14.24 -2.14
CA GLU A 334 -14.50 15.07 -3.36
C GLU A 334 -13.11 15.04 -4.01
N PRO A 335 -12.80 14.06 -4.90
CA PRO A 335 -11.52 14.00 -5.57
C PRO A 335 -11.42 15.07 -6.68
N MET A 336 -10.17 15.47 -7.00
CA MET A 336 -9.90 16.23 -8.20
C MET A 336 -10.25 15.40 -9.46
N GLU A 337 -10.37 16.06 -10.60
CA GLU A 337 -10.59 15.37 -11.88
C GLU A 337 -9.37 14.51 -12.27
N VAL A 338 -9.65 13.28 -12.71
CA VAL A 338 -8.60 12.34 -13.17
C VAL A 338 -7.98 12.86 -14.45
N SER A 339 -6.68 13.10 -14.45
CA SER A 339 -5.95 13.54 -15.63
C SER A 339 -5.81 12.44 -16.70
N GLU A 340 -5.49 12.88 -17.93
CA GLU A 340 -5.28 11.96 -19.06
C GLU A 340 -4.18 10.93 -18.82
N LEU A 341 -3.17 11.25 -17.98
CA LEU A 341 -2.09 10.34 -17.66
C LEU A 341 -2.58 9.09 -16.89
N TYR A 342 -3.57 9.26 -16.00
CA TYR A 342 -4.06 8.17 -15.14
C TYR A 342 -5.35 7.54 -15.64
N ARG A 343 -6.15 8.25 -16.46
CA ARG A 343 -7.47 7.81 -16.96
C ARG A 343 -7.48 6.43 -17.61
N PRO A 344 -6.48 6.03 -18.42
CA PRO A 344 -6.47 4.70 -19.04
C PRO A 344 -6.42 3.54 -18.02
N TYR A 345 -5.89 3.79 -16.82
CA TYR A 345 -5.69 2.80 -15.76
C TYR A 345 -6.85 2.78 -14.74
N ARG A 346 -7.86 3.65 -14.93
CA ARG A 346 -9.05 3.80 -14.06
C ARG A 346 -10.31 3.19 -14.65
N LYS A 347 -10.28 2.68 -15.88
CA LYS A 347 -11.43 2.00 -16.45
C LYS A 347 -11.68 0.73 -15.64
N SER A 348 -12.83 0.71 -14.95
CA SER A 348 -13.29 -0.45 -14.21
C SER A 348 -13.37 -1.65 -15.14
N SER A 349 -12.78 -2.77 -14.74
CA SER A 349 -12.91 -4.08 -15.36
C SER A 349 -14.29 -4.72 -15.07
N VAL A 350 -15.30 -3.93 -14.74
CA VAL A 350 -16.68 -4.39 -14.59
C VAL A 350 -17.43 -3.94 -15.83
N ASN A 351 -17.58 -4.86 -16.80
CA ASN A 351 -18.61 -4.73 -17.79
C ASN A 351 -19.94 -4.53 -17.06
N SER A 352 -20.48 -3.33 -17.13
CA SER A 352 -21.87 -3.05 -16.79
C SER A 352 -22.75 -3.84 -17.78
N GLY A 353 -23.07 -5.06 -17.42
CA GLY A 353 -24.24 -5.71 -17.99
C GLY A 353 -25.44 -4.83 -17.64
N THR A 354 -25.90 -4.03 -18.59
CA THR A 354 -27.21 -3.40 -18.56
C THR A 354 -28.21 -4.50 -18.33
N VAL A 355 -28.78 -4.56 -17.15
CA VAL A 355 -30.03 -5.29 -16.91
C VAL A 355 -31.13 -4.31 -17.31
N GLU A 356 -31.77 -4.59 -18.47
CA GLU A 356 -33.09 -4.07 -18.79
C GLU A 356 -34.13 -4.60 -17.82
#